data_c4a52be0c6d8a9bbacb36b0d0843a325
#
_entry.id   c4a52be0c6d8a9bbacb36b0d0843a325
#
_cell.length_a   1.000
_cell.length_b   1.000
_cell.length_c   1.000
_cell.angle_alpha   90.00
_cell.angle_beta   90.00
_cell.angle_gamma   90.00
#
_symmetry.space_group_name_H-M   'P 1'
#
loop_
_entity.id
_entity.type
_entity.pdbx_description
1 polymer ?
#
loop_
_entity_poly.entity_id
_entity_poly.type
_entity_poly.pdbx_seq_one_letter_code
_entity_poly.pdbx_strand_id
1 'polypeptide(L)'
;DRGVLKGVLPANRVGNVLYSHQGLTYGGWLTQEGMDASGMLGLWAEAAGYLIPAGIGRMVYKCIPWIYSRMPSEEDRYALFRSGARWESCQVASVVDLRNGWKFDSNGRRNAAKASRAGVRVVESDDFGGFWRVLTQVLAERYGVAPVHSLAEMELLKGRFNDDIRLVLAVDAEGEVLAGTVLYLAGRVVHVQYIASSHRGREEGALALVFSRVMSHFNGYDFFDFGTSCENGGLYLNEGLLRQKSGFGGRAVVYESFIVDLAEIKTKLFGS
;
A
#
# COMPACT_ATOMS: atom_id res chain seq x y z
N ASP A 1 -16.59 24.37 -7.26
CA ASP A 1 -17.44 25.00 -8.30
C ASP A 1 -18.85 25.23 -7.74
N ARG A 2 -19.27 26.50 -7.64
CA ARG A 2 -20.58 26.90 -7.08
C ARG A 2 -20.92 26.30 -5.71
N GLY A 3 -19.90 26.10 -4.85
CA GLY A 3 -20.07 25.50 -3.53
C GLY A 3 -20.15 23.96 -3.52
N VAL A 4 -19.99 23.30 -4.65
CA VAL A 4 -19.95 21.84 -4.75
C VAL A 4 -18.50 21.36 -4.60
N LEU A 5 -18.24 20.52 -3.61
CA LEU A 5 -16.94 19.87 -3.41
C LEU A 5 -16.66 18.94 -4.59
N LYS A 6 -15.58 19.16 -5.33
CA LYS A 6 -15.19 18.34 -6.49
C LYS A 6 -14.10 17.33 -6.16
N GLY A 7 -13.20 17.68 -5.24
CA GLY A 7 -12.11 16.81 -4.84
C GLY A 7 -11.50 17.25 -3.52
N VAL A 8 -10.85 16.32 -2.85
CA VAL A 8 -10.07 16.54 -1.63
C VAL A 8 -8.67 15.97 -1.85
N LEU A 9 -7.65 16.72 -1.48
CA LEU A 9 -6.26 16.27 -1.49
C LEU A 9 -5.74 16.28 -0.06
N PRO A 10 -5.69 15.14 0.63
CA PRO A 10 -4.97 15.03 1.89
C PRO A 10 -3.49 15.33 1.66
N ALA A 11 -2.96 16.32 2.35
CA ALA A 11 -1.60 16.77 2.10
C ALA A 11 -0.95 17.32 3.37
N ASN A 12 0.39 17.32 3.37
CA ASN A 12 1.18 18.04 4.36
C ASN A 12 2.24 18.91 3.68
N ARG A 13 2.58 20.03 4.32
CA ARG A 13 3.54 21.00 3.82
C ARG A 13 4.87 20.87 4.56
N VAL A 14 5.99 20.92 3.80
CA VAL A 14 7.34 21.07 4.34
C VAL A 14 8.05 22.16 3.54
N GLY A 15 8.34 23.28 4.17
CA GLY A 15 8.90 24.44 3.49
C GLY A 15 7.98 25.00 2.39
N ASN A 16 8.45 25.02 1.14
CA ASN A 16 7.71 25.43 -0.04
C ASN A 16 7.21 24.23 -0.89
N VAL A 17 7.25 23.03 -0.34
CA VAL A 17 6.79 21.80 -1.01
C VAL A 17 5.52 21.27 -0.32
N LEU A 18 4.51 20.95 -1.09
CA LEU A 18 3.32 20.21 -0.67
C LEU A 18 3.50 18.73 -1.03
N TYR A 19 3.28 17.86 -0.09
CA TYR A 19 3.27 16.42 -0.31
C TYR A 19 1.83 15.91 -0.25
N SER A 20 1.41 15.11 -1.21
CA SER A 20 0.15 14.40 -1.11
C SER A 20 0.28 13.25 -0.09
N HIS A 21 0.44 13.66 1.16
CA HIS A 21 0.61 12.93 2.40
C HIS A 21 1.87 12.06 2.51
N GLN A 22 2.96 12.60 3.09
CA GLN A 22 4.24 11.89 3.28
C GLN A 22 4.09 10.59 4.09
N GLY A 23 3.22 10.56 5.09
CA GLY A 23 3.02 9.40 5.95
C GLY A 23 2.19 8.26 5.34
N LEU A 24 1.65 8.41 4.13
CA LEU A 24 0.85 7.38 3.46
C LEU A 24 1.65 6.70 2.34
N THR A 25 1.35 5.44 2.09
CA THR A 25 1.95 4.65 1.00
C THR A 25 1.61 5.25 -0.36
N TYR A 26 0.37 5.71 -0.53
CA TYR A 26 -0.14 6.46 -1.68
C TYR A 26 -1.08 7.56 -1.17
N GLY A 27 -1.29 8.56 -1.98
CA GLY A 27 -2.18 9.70 -1.71
C GLY A 27 -2.88 10.10 -2.99
N GLY A 28 -3.05 11.37 -3.22
CA GLY A 28 -3.65 11.89 -4.44
C GLY A 28 -5.06 12.43 -4.25
N TRP A 29 -5.63 12.90 -5.33
CA TRP A 29 -6.98 13.45 -5.32
C TRP A 29 -8.02 12.37 -5.02
N LEU A 30 -8.86 12.64 -4.04
CA LEU A 30 -10.11 11.92 -3.82
C LEU A 30 -11.22 12.73 -4.48
N THR A 31 -11.80 12.22 -5.55
CA THR A 31 -12.79 12.93 -6.37
C THR A 31 -14.16 12.30 -6.26
N GLN A 32 -15.19 13.06 -6.63
CA GLN A 32 -16.53 12.53 -6.78
C GLN A 32 -16.63 11.63 -8.02
N GLU A 33 -17.60 10.73 -8.00
CA GLU A 33 -18.00 9.96 -9.17
C GLU A 33 -18.37 10.91 -10.33
N GLY A 34 -17.88 10.59 -11.52
CA GLY A 34 -18.07 11.41 -12.71
C GLY A 34 -17.03 12.52 -12.90
N MET A 35 -15.93 12.52 -12.15
CA MET A 35 -14.77 13.36 -12.51
C MET A 35 -14.24 12.92 -13.87
N ASP A 36 -14.13 13.86 -14.78
CA ASP A 36 -13.52 13.65 -16.10
C ASP A 36 -12.16 14.34 -16.22
N ALA A 37 -11.46 14.09 -17.31
CA ALA A 37 -10.14 14.67 -17.54
C ALA A 37 -10.17 16.20 -17.56
N SER A 38 -11.23 16.83 -18.10
CA SER A 38 -11.36 18.28 -18.12
C SER A 38 -11.56 18.85 -16.72
N GLY A 39 -12.42 18.22 -15.92
CA GLY A 39 -12.62 18.57 -14.51
C GLY A 39 -11.34 18.44 -13.69
N MET A 40 -10.56 17.38 -13.94
CA MET A 40 -9.27 17.16 -13.26
C MET A 40 -8.25 18.24 -13.66
N LEU A 41 -8.15 18.63 -14.93
CA LEU A 41 -7.29 19.76 -15.34
C LEU A 41 -7.69 21.05 -14.63
N GLY A 42 -9.00 21.34 -14.55
CA GLY A 42 -9.53 22.50 -13.81
C GLY A 42 -9.17 22.43 -12.32
N LEU A 43 -9.32 21.27 -11.68
CA LEU A 43 -8.98 21.06 -10.28
C LEU A 43 -7.49 21.36 -9.99
N TRP A 44 -6.59 20.88 -10.85
CA TRP A 44 -5.16 21.17 -10.75
C TRP A 44 -4.85 22.68 -10.91
N ALA A 45 -5.52 23.35 -11.84
CA ALA A 45 -5.32 24.78 -12.06
C ALA A 45 -5.83 25.62 -10.87
N GLU A 46 -7.00 25.29 -10.33
CA GLU A 46 -7.53 25.94 -9.12
C GLU A 46 -6.62 25.71 -7.91
N ALA A 47 -6.15 24.47 -7.71
CA ALA A 47 -5.20 24.16 -6.66
C ALA A 47 -3.90 24.98 -6.80
N ALA A 48 -3.31 25.06 -7.98
CA ALA A 48 -2.13 25.90 -8.22
C ALA A 48 -2.41 27.37 -7.95
N GLY A 49 -3.59 27.88 -8.36
CA GLY A 49 -4.03 29.25 -8.10
C GLY A 49 -4.12 29.61 -6.63
N TYR A 50 -4.42 28.64 -5.76
CA TYR A 50 -4.46 28.81 -4.31
C TYR A 50 -3.08 28.59 -3.66
N LEU A 51 -2.34 27.57 -4.09
CA LEU A 51 -1.09 27.13 -3.44
C LEU A 51 0.08 28.08 -3.72
N ILE A 52 0.17 28.63 -4.94
CA ILE A 52 1.27 29.54 -5.32
C ILE A 52 1.28 30.80 -4.44
N PRO A 53 0.17 31.53 -4.26
CA PRO A 53 0.15 32.68 -3.35
C PRO A 53 0.43 32.31 -1.88
N ALA A 54 0.14 31.07 -1.50
CA ALA A 54 0.47 30.53 -0.16
C ALA A 54 1.96 30.18 0.00
N GLY A 55 2.81 30.45 -1.02
CA GLY A 55 4.25 30.22 -0.99
C GLY A 55 4.65 28.77 -1.25
N ILE A 56 3.79 27.99 -1.91
CA ILE A 56 4.09 26.61 -2.32
C ILE A 56 4.46 26.61 -3.81
N GLY A 57 5.70 26.23 -4.12
CA GLY A 57 6.22 26.21 -5.49
C GLY A 57 6.18 24.82 -6.13
N ARG A 58 6.18 23.77 -5.33
CA ARG A 58 6.23 22.38 -5.80
C ARG A 58 5.24 21.50 -5.08
N MET A 59 4.82 20.44 -5.76
CA MET A 59 4.05 19.33 -5.16
C MET A 59 4.76 18.01 -5.45
N VAL A 60 4.89 17.15 -4.44
CA VAL A 60 5.19 15.74 -4.61
C VAL A 60 3.87 14.99 -4.51
N TYR A 61 3.43 14.47 -5.64
CA TYR A 61 2.13 13.84 -5.79
C TYR A 61 2.29 12.31 -5.90
N LYS A 62 1.73 11.57 -4.94
CA LYS A 62 1.68 10.11 -4.96
C LYS A 62 0.36 9.68 -5.59
N CYS A 63 0.40 8.99 -6.72
CA CYS A 63 -0.82 8.48 -7.33
C CYS A 63 -1.46 7.38 -6.49
N ILE A 64 -2.78 7.36 -6.47
CA ILE A 64 -3.52 6.20 -5.97
C ILE A 64 -3.39 5.09 -7.01
N PRO A 65 -2.88 3.89 -6.67
CA PRO A 65 -2.82 2.79 -7.61
C PRO A 65 -4.23 2.39 -8.08
N TRP A 66 -4.41 2.12 -9.36
CA TRP A 66 -5.71 1.89 -9.98
C TRP A 66 -6.55 0.78 -9.32
N ILE A 67 -5.90 -0.19 -8.67
CA ILE A 67 -6.58 -1.29 -7.96
C ILE A 67 -7.46 -0.80 -6.80
N TYR A 68 -7.18 0.38 -6.23
CA TYR A 68 -7.94 0.97 -5.14
C TYR A 68 -9.13 1.80 -5.63
N SER A 69 -9.20 2.11 -6.92
CA SER A 69 -10.31 2.83 -7.52
C SER A 69 -11.49 1.90 -7.80
N ARG A 70 -12.72 2.35 -7.53
CA ARG A 70 -13.94 1.58 -7.78
C ARG A 70 -14.21 1.38 -9.27
N MET A 71 -13.79 2.34 -10.08
CA MET A 71 -13.88 2.35 -11.54
C MET A 71 -12.57 2.92 -12.11
N PRO A 72 -12.31 2.82 -13.43
CA PRO A 72 -11.18 3.49 -14.05
C PRO A 72 -11.17 4.98 -13.68
N SER A 73 -10.06 5.47 -13.13
CA SER A 73 -9.91 6.81 -12.57
C SER A 73 -8.44 7.19 -12.60
N GLU A 74 -7.94 7.51 -13.80
CA GLU A 74 -6.54 7.88 -14.03
C GLU A 74 -6.43 9.28 -14.68
N GLU A 75 -7.44 10.11 -14.50
CA GLU A 75 -7.49 11.50 -14.98
C GLU A 75 -6.37 12.34 -14.38
N ASP A 76 -5.95 12.05 -13.16
CA ASP A 76 -4.81 12.68 -12.49
C ASP A 76 -3.49 12.40 -13.23
N ARG A 77 -3.28 11.19 -13.75
CA ARG A 77 -2.10 10.84 -14.56
C ARG A 77 -2.06 11.63 -15.87
N TYR A 78 -3.22 11.81 -16.52
CA TYR A 78 -3.31 12.67 -17.68
C TYR A 78 -2.98 14.12 -17.34
N ALA A 79 -3.49 14.64 -16.22
CA ALA A 79 -3.19 15.99 -15.76
C ALA A 79 -1.71 16.17 -15.40
N LEU A 80 -1.08 15.18 -14.76
CA LEU A 80 0.36 15.14 -14.49
C LEU A 80 1.19 15.20 -15.78
N PHE A 81 0.85 14.38 -16.78
CA PHE A 81 1.49 14.44 -18.10
C PHE A 81 1.36 15.83 -18.72
N ARG A 82 0.15 16.40 -18.75
CA ARG A 82 -0.13 17.72 -19.33
C ARG A 82 0.60 18.85 -18.59
N SER A 83 0.79 18.73 -17.27
CA SER A 83 1.54 19.70 -16.46
C SER A 83 3.06 19.59 -16.63
N GLY A 84 3.56 18.57 -17.32
CA GLY A 84 4.98 18.29 -17.46
C GLY A 84 5.60 17.76 -16.16
N ALA A 85 4.80 17.10 -15.32
CA ALA A 85 5.29 16.45 -14.11
C ALA A 85 6.38 15.41 -14.43
N ARG A 86 7.33 15.26 -13.52
CA ARG A 86 8.44 14.30 -13.64
C ARG A 86 8.29 13.22 -12.59
N TRP A 87 8.64 11.99 -12.95
CA TRP A 87 8.71 10.92 -11.96
C TRP A 87 9.67 11.26 -10.82
N GLU A 88 9.20 11.15 -9.61
CA GLU A 88 9.99 11.15 -8.37
C GLU A 88 10.36 9.73 -7.98
N SER A 89 9.39 8.83 -8.06
CA SER A 89 9.59 7.40 -7.80
C SER A 89 8.61 6.55 -8.60
N CYS A 90 9.05 5.32 -8.90
CA CYS A 90 8.20 4.27 -9.45
C CYS A 90 8.58 2.95 -8.79
N GLN A 91 7.68 2.39 -8.00
CA GLN A 91 7.93 1.18 -7.22
C GLN A 91 7.01 0.06 -7.69
N VAL A 92 7.53 -1.16 -7.79
CA VAL A 92 6.72 -2.32 -8.16
C VAL A 92 6.13 -2.99 -6.91
N ALA A 93 4.82 -3.04 -6.82
CA ALA A 93 4.06 -3.83 -5.88
C ALA A 93 3.66 -5.18 -6.50
N SER A 94 3.37 -6.15 -5.65
CA SER A 94 2.90 -7.47 -6.07
C SER A 94 1.44 -7.64 -5.65
N VAL A 95 0.55 -7.76 -6.63
CA VAL A 95 -0.89 -7.82 -6.44
C VAL A 95 -1.45 -9.12 -7.02
N VAL A 96 -2.32 -9.78 -6.29
CA VAL A 96 -3.09 -10.94 -6.77
C VAL A 96 -4.49 -10.48 -7.14
N ASP A 97 -4.92 -10.78 -8.36
CA ASP A 97 -6.31 -10.60 -8.78
C ASP A 97 -7.13 -11.82 -8.29
N LEU A 98 -7.90 -11.62 -7.23
CA LEU A 98 -8.68 -12.69 -6.60
C LEU A 98 -9.91 -13.10 -7.43
N ARG A 99 -10.41 -12.23 -8.29
CA ARG A 99 -11.60 -12.48 -9.14
C ARG A 99 -11.37 -13.60 -10.14
N ASN A 100 -10.12 -13.76 -10.61
CA ASN A 100 -9.72 -14.76 -11.58
C ASN A 100 -9.16 -16.05 -10.94
N GLY A 101 -9.30 -16.16 -9.62
CA GLY A 101 -8.67 -17.21 -8.85
C GLY A 101 -7.16 -16.99 -8.67
N TRP A 102 -6.58 -17.65 -7.69
CA TRP A 102 -5.16 -17.52 -7.39
C TRP A 102 -4.50 -18.88 -7.14
N LYS A 103 -3.22 -18.93 -7.35
CA LYS A 103 -2.45 -20.17 -7.17
C LYS A 103 -1.03 -19.85 -6.75
N PHE A 104 -0.60 -20.45 -5.63
CA PHE A 104 0.79 -20.45 -5.25
C PHE A 104 1.63 -21.28 -6.20
N ASP A 105 2.89 -20.93 -6.35
CA ASP A 105 3.87 -21.78 -6.99
C ASP A 105 4.08 -23.10 -6.22
N SER A 106 4.91 -23.99 -6.74
CA SER A 106 5.20 -25.28 -6.10
C SER A 106 5.84 -25.13 -4.72
N ASN A 107 6.69 -24.10 -4.54
CA ASN A 107 7.35 -23.83 -3.27
C ASN A 107 6.37 -23.30 -2.21
N GLY A 108 5.53 -22.33 -2.57
CA GLY A 108 4.48 -21.79 -1.68
C GLY A 108 3.51 -22.88 -1.21
N ARG A 109 3.03 -23.72 -2.14
CA ARG A 109 2.15 -24.85 -1.80
C ARG A 109 2.82 -25.85 -0.88
N ARG A 110 4.08 -26.22 -1.14
CA ARG A 110 4.85 -27.15 -0.30
C ARG A 110 5.05 -26.60 1.11
N ASN A 111 5.39 -25.32 1.24
CA ASN A 111 5.58 -24.65 2.52
C ASN A 111 4.28 -24.57 3.31
N ALA A 112 3.16 -24.18 2.70
CA ALA A 112 1.86 -24.16 3.36
C ALA A 112 1.46 -25.57 3.87
N ALA A 113 1.66 -26.60 3.04
CA ALA A 113 1.40 -27.99 3.43
C ALA A 113 2.34 -28.48 4.54
N LYS A 114 3.62 -28.04 4.54
CA LYS A 114 4.59 -28.35 5.60
C LYS A 114 4.12 -27.78 6.94
N ALA A 115 3.77 -26.50 6.98
CA ALA A 115 3.29 -25.83 8.20
C ALA A 115 2.00 -26.48 8.73
N SER A 116 1.06 -26.80 7.84
CA SER A 116 -0.18 -27.48 8.22
C SER A 116 0.09 -28.86 8.86
N ARG A 117 1.02 -29.66 8.31
CA ARG A 117 1.42 -30.96 8.89
C ARG A 117 2.18 -30.82 10.21
N ALA A 118 2.90 -29.72 10.41
CA ALA A 118 3.58 -29.43 11.68
C ALA A 118 2.61 -28.95 12.79
N GLY A 119 1.31 -28.88 12.51
CA GLY A 119 0.30 -28.47 13.49
C GLY A 119 0.18 -26.95 13.67
N VAL A 120 0.80 -26.15 12.77
CA VAL A 120 0.66 -24.69 12.80
C VAL A 120 -0.79 -24.31 12.55
N ARG A 121 -1.35 -23.48 13.43
CA ARG A 121 -2.71 -22.94 13.33
C ARG A 121 -2.68 -21.50 12.86
N VAL A 122 -3.61 -21.13 12.01
CA VAL A 122 -3.81 -19.73 11.58
C VAL A 122 -5.05 -19.19 12.27
N VAL A 123 -4.87 -18.09 12.99
CA VAL A 123 -5.92 -17.45 13.80
C VAL A 123 -5.97 -15.96 13.54
N GLU A 124 -7.16 -15.38 13.52
CA GLU A 124 -7.33 -13.93 13.67
C GLU A 124 -7.15 -13.58 15.14
N SER A 125 -6.47 -12.47 15.44
CA SER A 125 -6.05 -12.12 16.80
C SER A 125 -6.06 -10.61 16.99
N ASP A 126 -6.21 -10.18 18.23
CA ASP A 126 -5.98 -8.82 18.67
C ASP A 126 -4.68 -8.67 19.49
N ASP A 127 -3.87 -9.72 19.60
CA ASP A 127 -2.56 -9.66 20.25
C ASP A 127 -1.49 -9.03 19.33
N PHE A 128 -1.59 -7.72 19.15
CA PHE A 128 -0.56 -6.96 18.42
C PHE A 128 0.79 -7.01 19.12
N GLY A 129 0.83 -7.11 20.45
CA GLY A 129 2.08 -7.19 21.23
C GLY A 129 2.91 -8.42 20.88
N GLY A 130 2.27 -9.60 20.78
CA GLY A 130 2.91 -10.84 20.34
C GLY A 130 3.51 -10.72 18.95
N PHE A 131 2.75 -10.19 18.01
CA PHE A 131 3.22 -9.96 16.63
C PHE A 131 4.33 -8.92 16.55
N TRP A 132 4.22 -7.79 17.27
CA TRP A 132 5.21 -6.71 17.26
C TRP A 132 6.59 -7.16 17.75
N ARG A 133 6.65 -8.07 18.73
CA ARG A 133 7.94 -8.67 19.14
C ARG A 133 8.62 -9.37 17.97
N VAL A 134 7.90 -10.21 17.23
CA VAL A 134 8.45 -10.91 16.05
C VAL A 134 8.82 -9.91 14.95
N LEU A 135 7.96 -8.94 14.66
CA LEU A 135 8.19 -7.92 13.63
C LEU A 135 9.43 -7.09 13.94
N THR A 136 9.54 -6.56 15.16
CA THR A 136 10.68 -5.73 15.60
C THR A 136 11.98 -6.50 15.54
N GLN A 137 11.99 -7.73 16.03
CA GLN A 137 13.18 -8.58 15.95
C GLN A 137 13.62 -8.82 14.50
N VAL A 138 12.70 -9.20 13.63
CA VAL A 138 13.00 -9.48 12.22
C VAL A 138 13.51 -8.25 11.49
N LEU A 139 12.91 -7.08 11.73
CA LEU A 139 13.34 -5.83 11.10
C LEU A 139 14.71 -5.38 11.61
N ALA A 140 14.97 -5.49 12.90
CA ALA A 140 16.29 -5.17 13.49
C ALA A 140 17.39 -6.10 12.94
N GLU A 141 17.16 -7.42 12.93
CA GLU A 141 18.14 -8.41 12.46
C GLU A 141 18.47 -8.29 10.97
N ARG A 142 17.46 -8.02 10.13
CA ARG A 142 17.62 -8.04 8.67
C ARG A 142 17.98 -6.69 8.05
N TYR A 143 17.45 -5.62 8.62
CA TYR A 143 17.49 -4.29 7.99
C TYR A 143 18.07 -3.21 8.93
N GLY A 144 18.26 -3.52 10.21
CA GLY A 144 18.72 -2.53 11.20
C GLY A 144 17.73 -1.39 11.46
N VAL A 145 16.42 -1.63 11.23
CA VAL A 145 15.36 -0.62 11.38
C VAL A 145 14.28 -1.09 12.34
N ALA A 146 13.50 -0.14 12.85
CA ALA A 146 12.27 -0.39 13.61
C ALA A 146 11.04 -0.37 12.68
N PRO A 147 9.88 -0.92 13.11
CA PRO A 147 8.61 -0.72 12.43
C PRO A 147 8.30 0.78 12.30
N VAL A 148 7.64 1.18 11.19
CA VAL A 148 7.23 2.57 10.95
C VAL A 148 6.24 3.07 12.02
N HIS A 149 5.32 2.22 12.45
CA HIS A 149 4.42 2.50 13.57
C HIS A 149 4.95 1.83 14.83
N SER A 150 4.84 2.51 15.97
CA SER A 150 4.96 1.87 17.28
C SER A 150 3.77 0.94 17.54
N LEU A 151 3.92 0.05 18.51
CA LEU A 151 2.80 -0.81 18.96
C LEU A 151 1.60 0.03 19.38
N ALA A 152 1.80 1.08 20.17
CA ALA A 152 0.74 1.95 20.66
C ALA A 152 -0.02 2.67 19.52
N GLU A 153 0.71 3.12 18.49
CA GLU A 153 0.07 3.71 17.30
C GLU A 153 -0.76 2.68 16.54
N MET A 154 -0.27 1.44 16.42
CA MET A 154 -1.02 0.38 15.74
C MET A 154 -2.29 -0.03 16.51
N GLU A 155 -2.20 -0.13 17.84
CA GLU A 155 -3.36 -0.39 18.70
C GLU A 155 -4.38 0.76 18.64
N LEU A 156 -3.91 2.01 18.61
CA LEU A 156 -4.77 3.17 18.42
C LEU A 156 -5.48 3.13 17.05
N LEU A 157 -4.76 2.80 15.97
CA LEU A 157 -5.34 2.66 14.63
C LEU A 157 -6.36 1.52 14.61
N LYS A 158 -6.03 0.36 15.17
CA LYS A 158 -6.97 -0.77 15.30
C LYS A 158 -8.23 -0.35 16.07
N GLY A 159 -8.08 0.37 17.16
CA GLY A 159 -9.24 0.84 17.95
C GLY A 159 -10.16 1.80 17.18
N ARG A 160 -9.60 2.61 16.25
CA ARG A 160 -10.36 3.55 15.41
C ARG A 160 -10.95 2.89 14.15
N PHE A 161 -10.30 1.88 13.61
CA PHE A 161 -10.63 1.20 12.36
C PHE A 161 -10.76 -0.30 12.58
N ASN A 162 -11.56 -0.67 13.59
CA ASN A 162 -11.67 -2.05 14.05
C ASN A 162 -12.09 -3.02 12.94
N ASP A 163 -12.95 -2.58 12.04
CA ASP A 163 -13.45 -3.41 10.94
C ASP A 163 -12.51 -3.46 9.74
N ASP A 164 -11.62 -2.48 9.62
CA ASP A 164 -10.72 -2.34 8.46
C ASP A 164 -9.31 -2.84 8.72
N ILE A 165 -8.92 -3.07 9.99
CA ILE A 165 -7.59 -3.56 10.35
C ILE A 165 -7.71 -4.95 10.95
N ARG A 166 -7.00 -5.93 10.36
CA ARG A 166 -6.98 -7.32 10.80
C ARG A 166 -5.56 -7.77 11.09
N LEU A 167 -5.38 -8.48 12.19
CA LEU A 167 -4.15 -9.19 12.50
C LEU A 167 -4.41 -10.68 12.36
N VAL A 168 -3.60 -11.36 11.54
CA VAL A 168 -3.67 -12.81 11.35
C VAL A 168 -2.33 -13.42 11.70
N LEU A 169 -2.35 -14.39 12.61
CA LEU A 169 -1.17 -15.04 13.16
C LEU A 169 -1.11 -16.52 12.78
N ALA A 170 0.08 -17.03 12.54
CA ALA A 170 0.40 -18.43 12.60
C ALA A 170 0.99 -18.72 13.98
N VAL A 171 0.39 -19.64 14.72
CA VAL A 171 0.84 -20.05 16.05
C VAL A 171 1.05 -21.56 16.11
N ASP A 172 1.98 -22.00 16.95
CA ASP A 172 2.19 -23.43 17.24
C ASP A 172 1.17 -23.99 18.25
N ALA A 173 1.40 -25.19 18.73
CA ALA A 173 0.53 -25.85 19.70
C ALA A 173 0.54 -25.15 21.06
N GLU A 174 1.66 -24.54 21.44
CA GLU A 174 1.87 -23.79 22.67
C GLU A 174 1.35 -22.35 22.60
N GLY A 175 0.96 -21.88 21.41
CA GLY A 175 0.47 -20.53 21.16
C GLY A 175 1.59 -19.53 20.85
N GLU A 176 2.83 -19.99 20.60
CA GLU A 176 3.94 -19.13 20.18
C GLU A 176 3.68 -18.57 18.76
N VAL A 177 3.93 -17.26 18.56
CA VAL A 177 3.76 -16.62 17.27
C VAL A 177 4.93 -16.95 16.35
N LEU A 178 4.66 -17.74 15.32
CA LEU A 178 5.65 -18.15 14.31
C LEU A 178 5.74 -17.16 13.14
N ALA A 179 4.59 -16.64 12.70
CA ALA A 179 4.48 -15.65 11.63
C ALA A 179 3.18 -14.89 11.77
N GLY A 180 3.06 -13.80 11.04
CA GLY A 180 1.82 -13.05 10.99
C GLY A 180 1.82 -11.95 9.94
N THR A 181 0.65 -11.34 9.79
CA THR A 181 0.42 -10.21 8.90
C THR A 181 -0.63 -9.28 9.48
N VAL A 182 -0.38 -7.98 9.34
CA VAL A 182 -1.42 -6.95 9.53
C VAL A 182 -1.97 -6.58 8.18
N LEU A 183 -3.28 -6.61 8.05
CA LEU A 183 -4.02 -6.32 6.83
C LEU A 183 -4.84 -5.04 7.01
N TYR A 184 -4.88 -4.21 5.97
CA TYR A 184 -5.81 -3.10 5.84
C TYR A 184 -6.84 -3.44 4.78
N LEU A 185 -8.13 -3.40 5.15
CA LEU A 185 -9.24 -3.64 4.24
C LEU A 185 -9.68 -2.31 3.64
N ALA A 186 -9.36 -2.09 2.37
CA ALA A 186 -9.57 -0.82 1.68
C ALA A 186 -10.50 -0.99 0.48
N GLY A 187 -11.81 -0.86 0.70
CA GLY A 187 -12.80 -1.02 -0.35
C GLY A 187 -12.76 -2.40 -1.00
N ARG A 188 -12.16 -2.50 -2.17
CA ARG A 188 -12.04 -3.76 -2.95
C ARG A 188 -10.69 -4.46 -2.80
N VAL A 189 -9.79 -3.92 -1.97
CA VAL A 189 -8.40 -4.39 -1.82
C VAL A 189 -8.14 -4.83 -0.39
N VAL A 190 -7.51 -5.97 -0.22
CA VAL A 190 -6.86 -6.37 1.03
C VAL A 190 -5.39 -6.01 0.92
N HIS A 191 -4.94 -5.00 1.65
CA HIS A 191 -3.55 -4.54 1.65
C HIS A 191 -2.77 -5.14 2.81
N VAL A 192 -1.60 -5.67 2.51
CA VAL A 192 -0.68 -6.22 3.49
C VAL A 192 0.22 -5.11 4.02
N GLN A 193 -0.10 -4.59 5.21
CA GLN A 193 0.65 -3.51 5.84
C GLN A 193 1.95 -3.99 6.48
N TYR A 194 1.91 -5.11 7.19
CA TYR A 194 3.08 -5.72 7.83
C TYR A 194 3.11 -7.23 7.64
N ILE A 195 4.32 -7.74 7.46
CA ILE A 195 4.61 -9.17 7.38
C ILE A 195 5.81 -9.47 8.27
N ALA A 196 5.70 -10.48 9.11
CA ALA A 196 6.84 -11.01 9.84
C ALA A 196 6.77 -12.52 9.96
N SER A 197 7.94 -13.15 10.02
CA SER A 197 8.07 -14.57 10.31
C SER A 197 9.35 -14.80 11.11
N SER A 198 9.22 -15.43 12.27
CA SER A 198 10.36 -15.84 13.10
C SER A 198 11.28 -16.81 12.34
N HIS A 199 12.46 -17.11 12.89
CA HIS A 199 13.35 -18.09 12.28
C HIS A 199 12.66 -19.46 12.12
N ARG A 200 12.06 -19.96 13.18
CA ARG A 200 11.28 -21.20 13.18
C ARG A 200 10.09 -21.13 12.22
N GLY A 201 9.35 -20.02 12.22
CA GLY A 201 8.23 -19.82 11.28
C GLY A 201 8.64 -19.87 9.80
N ARG A 202 9.85 -19.38 9.46
CA ARG A 202 10.41 -19.51 8.10
C ARG A 202 10.74 -20.96 7.76
N GLU A 203 11.38 -21.66 8.67
CA GLU A 203 11.71 -23.07 8.49
C GLU A 203 10.46 -23.94 8.30
N GLU A 204 9.43 -23.70 9.10
CA GLU A 204 8.18 -24.45 9.05
C GLU A 204 7.25 -24.03 7.89
N GLY A 205 7.51 -22.89 7.23
CA GLY A 205 6.68 -22.40 6.13
C GLY A 205 5.40 -21.71 6.61
N ALA A 206 5.38 -21.20 7.85
CA ALA A 206 4.21 -20.64 8.51
C ALA A 206 3.56 -19.49 7.74
N LEU A 207 4.37 -18.59 7.13
CA LEU A 207 3.88 -17.46 6.38
C LEU A 207 3.09 -17.88 5.11
N ALA A 208 3.51 -18.94 4.44
CA ALA A 208 2.78 -19.48 3.30
C ALA A 208 1.40 -20.03 3.71
N LEU A 209 1.30 -20.63 4.89
CA LEU A 209 0.02 -21.07 5.44
C LEU A 209 -0.87 -19.89 5.78
N VAL A 210 -0.32 -18.82 6.41
CA VAL A 210 -1.05 -17.57 6.68
C VAL A 210 -1.69 -17.05 5.39
N PHE A 211 -0.89 -16.79 4.34
CA PHE A 211 -1.42 -16.22 3.10
C PHE A 211 -2.38 -17.15 2.37
N SER A 212 -2.17 -18.47 2.43
CA SER A 212 -3.14 -19.42 1.89
C SER A 212 -4.51 -19.29 2.57
N ARG A 213 -4.55 -19.15 3.89
CA ARG A 213 -5.79 -18.99 4.66
C ARG A 213 -6.43 -17.62 4.45
N VAL A 214 -5.61 -16.56 4.54
CA VAL A 214 -6.06 -15.18 4.36
C VAL A 214 -6.68 -14.96 3.00
N MET A 215 -6.01 -15.35 1.91
CA MET A 215 -6.53 -15.17 0.56
C MET A 215 -7.79 -16.01 0.29
N SER A 216 -7.92 -17.18 0.92
CA SER A 216 -9.16 -17.96 0.86
C SER A 216 -10.30 -17.30 1.65
N HIS A 217 -10.00 -16.69 2.80
CA HIS A 217 -10.99 -16.00 3.64
C HIS A 217 -11.52 -14.72 2.97
N PHE A 218 -10.62 -13.93 2.37
CA PHE A 218 -10.95 -12.66 1.72
C PHE A 218 -11.22 -12.79 0.21
N ASN A 219 -11.68 -13.96 -0.26
CA ASN A 219 -11.96 -14.21 -1.67
C ASN A 219 -13.13 -13.37 -2.26
N GLY A 220 -13.87 -12.65 -1.42
CA GLY A 220 -14.87 -11.67 -1.84
C GLY A 220 -14.30 -10.30 -2.22
N TYR A 221 -13.01 -10.05 -1.96
CA TYR A 221 -12.31 -8.86 -2.43
C TYR A 221 -11.79 -9.06 -3.86
N ASP A 222 -11.59 -7.97 -4.59
CA ASP A 222 -11.07 -8.06 -5.96
C ASP A 222 -9.56 -8.30 -5.98
N PHE A 223 -8.82 -7.66 -5.07
CA PHE A 223 -7.36 -7.69 -5.08
C PHE A 223 -6.76 -7.96 -3.70
N PHE A 224 -5.64 -8.67 -3.70
CA PHE A 224 -4.79 -8.86 -2.55
C PHE A 224 -3.42 -8.25 -2.85
N ASP A 225 -3.08 -7.17 -2.16
CA ASP A 225 -1.90 -6.36 -2.42
C ASP A 225 -0.82 -6.58 -1.36
N PHE A 226 0.28 -7.19 -1.76
CA PHE A 226 1.45 -7.41 -0.91
C PHE A 226 2.33 -6.16 -0.72
N GLY A 227 1.99 -5.03 -1.34
CA GLY A 227 2.82 -3.84 -1.34
C GLY A 227 4.09 -3.97 -2.17
N THR A 228 4.93 -2.93 -2.10
CA THR A 228 6.12 -2.80 -2.95
C THR A 228 7.25 -3.75 -2.56
N SER A 229 8.11 -4.06 -3.54
CA SER A 229 9.34 -4.82 -3.36
C SER A 229 10.57 -4.01 -3.77
N CYS A 230 10.47 -2.69 -3.67
CA CYS A 230 11.53 -1.75 -4.04
C CYS A 230 12.02 -0.96 -2.83
N GLU A 231 13.25 -0.49 -2.95
CA GLU A 231 13.92 0.41 -2.03
C GLU A 231 14.42 1.66 -2.79
N ASN A 232 14.87 2.70 -2.09
CA ASN A 232 15.42 3.92 -2.69
C ASN A 232 14.50 4.54 -3.78
N GLY A 233 13.22 4.71 -3.47
CA GLY A 233 12.25 5.30 -4.42
C GLY A 233 11.99 4.46 -5.68
N GLY A 234 12.32 3.18 -5.67
CA GLY A 234 12.15 2.28 -6.82
C GLY A 234 13.44 1.95 -7.55
N LEU A 235 14.56 2.63 -7.24
CA LEU A 235 15.84 2.42 -7.91
C LEU A 235 16.52 1.10 -7.56
N TYR A 236 16.14 0.47 -6.45
CA TYR A 236 16.63 -0.85 -6.06
C TYR A 236 15.45 -1.83 -5.96
N LEU A 237 15.52 -2.91 -6.72
CA LEU A 237 14.54 -3.99 -6.69
C LEU A 237 15.05 -5.12 -5.78
N ASN A 238 14.33 -5.38 -4.69
CA ASN A 238 14.59 -6.53 -3.83
C ASN A 238 14.02 -7.80 -4.48
N GLU A 239 14.85 -8.45 -5.31
CA GLU A 239 14.45 -9.64 -6.07
C GLU A 239 14.00 -10.81 -5.19
N GLY A 240 14.58 -10.96 -4.00
CA GLY A 240 14.19 -12.00 -3.06
C GLY A 240 12.75 -11.83 -2.57
N LEU A 241 12.41 -10.59 -2.19
CA LEU A 241 11.07 -10.22 -1.78
C LEU A 241 10.07 -10.30 -2.94
N LEU A 242 10.45 -9.82 -4.12
CA LEU A 242 9.63 -9.93 -5.33
C LEU A 242 9.33 -11.39 -5.66
N ARG A 243 10.35 -12.25 -5.64
CA ARG A 243 10.20 -13.70 -5.91
C ARG A 243 9.26 -14.36 -4.91
N GLN A 244 9.36 -14.03 -3.62
CA GLN A 244 8.46 -14.55 -2.60
C GLN A 244 7.00 -14.15 -2.88
N LYS A 245 6.74 -12.85 -3.12
CA LYS A 245 5.39 -12.34 -3.41
C LYS A 245 4.83 -12.89 -4.72
N SER A 246 5.67 -13.00 -5.76
CA SER A 246 5.28 -13.63 -7.04
C SER A 246 4.95 -15.11 -6.86
N GLY A 247 5.65 -15.81 -5.97
CA GLY A 247 5.38 -17.21 -5.62
C GLY A 247 4.00 -17.42 -4.98
N PHE A 248 3.45 -16.39 -4.33
CA PHE A 248 2.07 -16.35 -3.83
C PHE A 248 1.05 -15.95 -4.90
N GLY A 249 1.45 -15.80 -6.15
CA GLY A 249 0.58 -15.44 -7.27
C GLY A 249 0.58 -13.96 -7.62
N GLY A 250 1.37 -13.13 -6.94
CA GLY A 250 1.46 -11.69 -7.17
C GLY A 250 1.94 -11.34 -8.58
N ARG A 251 1.37 -10.30 -9.16
CA ARG A 251 1.76 -9.66 -10.42
C ARG A 251 1.98 -8.18 -10.20
N ALA A 252 2.72 -7.55 -11.10
CA ALA A 252 3.16 -6.17 -10.95
C ALA A 252 1.99 -5.16 -11.05
N VAL A 253 1.92 -4.28 -10.06
CA VAL A 253 1.21 -3.00 -10.11
C VAL A 253 2.22 -1.94 -9.68
N VAL A 254 2.27 -0.78 -10.35
CA VAL A 254 3.21 0.28 -9.99
C VAL A 254 2.61 1.28 -9.02
N TYR A 255 3.43 1.70 -8.07
CA TYR A 255 3.18 2.82 -7.17
C TYR A 255 4.06 3.98 -7.60
N GLU A 256 3.43 5.08 -8.02
CA GLU A 256 4.10 6.19 -8.69
C GLU A 256 4.01 7.46 -7.87
N SER A 257 5.09 8.22 -7.86
CA SER A 257 5.11 9.58 -7.35
C SER A 257 5.71 10.53 -8.38
N PHE A 258 5.19 11.74 -8.42
CA PHE A 258 5.59 12.76 -9.39
C PHE A 258 5.94 14.06 -8.67
N ILE A 259 6.93 14.78 -9.22
CA ILE A 259 7.19 16.18 -8.88
C ILE A 259 6.46 17.05 -9.89
N VAL A 260 5.65 17.96 -9.38
CA VAL A 260 4.91 18.96 -10.14
C VAL A 260 5.43 20.34 -9.78
N ASP A 261 5.86 21.12 -10.75
CA ASP A 261 6.13 22.53 -10.58
C ASP A 261 4.82 23.32 -10.74
N LEU A 262 4.37 23.95 -9.66
CA LEU A 262 3.06 24.60 -9.66
C LEU A 262 3.04 25.86 -10.53
N ALA A 263 4.18 26.54 -10.70
CA ALA A 263 4.26 27.74 -11.53
C ALA A 263 4.00 27.45 -13.03
N GLU A 264 4.36 26.24 -13.47
CA GLU A 264 4.19 25.84 -14.87
C GLU A 264 2.79 25.29 -15.20
N ILE A 265 1.99 24.95 -14.18
CA ILE A 265 0.70 24.28 -14.38
C ILE A 265 -0.23 25.09 -15.29
N LYS A 266 -0.46 26.38 -14.99
CA LYS A 266 -1.42 27.17 -15.75
C LYS A 266 -1.01 27.32 -17.22
N THR A 267 0.27 27.61 -17.47
CA THR A 267 0.80 27.76 -18.83
C THR A 267 0.73 26.43 -19.59
N LYS A 268 1.09 25.31 -18.98
CA LYS A 268 1.11 24.01 -19.65
C LYS A 268 -0.28 23.40 -19.85
N LEU A 269 -1.21 23.61 -18.92
CA LEU A 269 -2.56 23.04 -19.04
C LEU A 269 -3.45 23.82 -19.99
N PHE A 270 -3.34 25.16 -20.04
CA PHE A 270 -4.30 26.02 -20.76
C PHE A 270 -3.66 26.88 -21.83
N GLY A 271 -2.35 26.94 -21.96
CA GLY A 271 -1.63 27.66 -23.01
C GLY A 271 -2.02 29.14 -23.01
N SER A 272 -1.47 29.94 -22.15
CA SER A 272 -1.61 31.40 -22.22
C SER A 272 -0.37 32.02 -22.80
#